data_b6b8b7179eac92bc9ef52874b0e21abc
#
_entry.id   b6b8b7179eac92bc9ef52874b0e21abc
#
_cell.length_a   1.000
_cell.length_b   1.000
_cell.length_c   1.000
_cell.angle_alpha   90.00
_cell.angle_beta   90.00
_cell.angle_gamma   90.00
#
_symmetry.space_group_name_H-M   'P 1'
#
loop_
_entity.id
_entity.type
_entity.pdbx_description
1 polymer ?
#
loop_
_entity_poly.entity_id
_entity_poly.type
_entity_poly.pdbx_seq_one_letter_code
_entity_poly.pdbx_strand_id
1 'polypeptide(L)'
;MITSVNLQDVKDKLYLDLKDTGWDDKLKSFLQGTEMDKILEILLKEAMDGKRFTPPVKYIFRALKSCHFNKTRVVIIGQDPYPQIDVADGLAFSCSRQDRTEVSLQYMQKCIMDTVPQEDRAPVQSNDLSRWADQGILLLNTAFTTSIGKPGTHQILWRNMMVNILDALVWNSDPLVYVFLGKKAQ
;
A
#
# COMPACT_ATOMS: atom_id res chain seq x y z
N MET A 1 20.02 16.43 -17.80
CA MET A 1 20.83 15.23 -17.58
C MET A 1 20.13 14.44 -16.49
N ILE A 2 19.48 13.31 -16.82
CA ILE A 2 18.95 12.39 -15.84
C ILE A 2 20.17 11.66 -15.29
N THR A 3 20.58 11.99 -14.07
CA THR A 3 21.56 11.21 -13.32
C THR A 3 21.11 9.75 -13.35
N SER A 4 22.00 8.84 -13.74
CA SER A 4 21.73 7.40 -13.77
C SER A 4 21.20 6.96 -12.39
N VAL A 5 19.91 6.65 -12.31
CA VAL A 5 19.31 6.12 -11.11
C VAL A 5 19.95 4.76 -10.85
N ASN A 6 20.66 4.64 -9.74
CA ASN A 6 21.19 3.35 -9.32
C ASN A 6 20.04 2.55 -8.67
N LEU A 7 19.63 1.46 -9.33
CA LEU A 7 18.54 0.61 -8.82
C LEU A 7 18.86 0.02 -7.45
N GLN A 8 20.14 -0.27 -7.18
CA GLN A 8 20.55 -0.76 -5.87
C GLN A 8 20.30 0.26 -4.76
N ASP A 9 20.59 1.54 -5.00
CA ASP A 9 20.32 2.60 -4.02
C ASP A 9 18.81 2.75 -3.73
N VAL A 10 17.97 2.61 -4.76
CA VAL A 10 16.50 2.63 -4.58
C VAL A 10 16.03 1.43 -3.78
N LYS A 11 16.55 0.25 -4.07
CA LYS A 11 16.23 -1.01 -3.40
C LYS A 11 16.64 -0.97 -1.92
N ASP A 12 17.85 -0.51 -1.64
CA ASP A 12 18.37 -0.35 -0.28
C ASP A 12 17.54 0.65 0.51
N LYS A 13 17.13 1.75 -0.11
CA LYS A 13 16.26 2.74 0.53
C LYS A 13 14.89 2.16 0.85
N LEU A 14 14.27 1.43 -0.07
CA LEU A 14 12.97 0.78 0.16
C LEU A 14 13.06 -0.29 1.27
N TYR A 15 14.16 -1.02 1.34
CA TYR A 15 14.42 -1.96 2.43
C TYR A 15 14.62 -1.24 3.77
N LEU A 16 15.40 -0.17 3.80
CA LEU A 16 15.64 0.64 5.00
C LEU A 16 14.35 1.33 5.50
N ASP A 17 13.44 1.68 4.61
CA ASP A 17 12.14 2.24 4.98
C ASP A 17 11.27 1.25 5.79
N LEU A 18 11.55 -0.06 5.71
CA LEU A 18 10.86 -1.11 6.47
C LEU A 18 11.64 -1.56 7.71
N LYS A 19 12.81 -0.99 7.97
CA LYS A 19 13.63 -1.38 9.12
C LYS A 19 12.84 -1.24 10.43
N ASP A 20 13.02 -2.22 11.30
CA ASP A 20 12.40 -2.28 12.63
C ASP A 20 10.85 -2.41 12.61
N THR A 21 10.23 -2.63 11.45
CA THR A 21 8.78 -2.87 11.33
C THR A 21 8.40 -4.35 11.47
N GLY A 22 9.38 -5.25 11.44
CA GLY A 22 9.19 -6.70 11.34
C GLY A 22 8.92 -7.19 9.92
N TRP A 23 8.56 -6.31 8.98
CA TRP A 23 8.43 -6.62 7.56
C TRP A 23 9.79 -6.75 6.87
N ASP A 24 10.80 -6.03 7.33
CA ASP A 24 12.17 -6.12 6.86
C ASP A 24 12.71 -7.56 6.95
N ASP A 25 12.48 -8.26 8.05
CA ASP A 25 12.88 -9.67 8.22
C ASP A 25 12.04 -10.60 7.33
N LYS A 26 10.71 -10.43 7.33
CA LYS A 26 9.78 -11.30 6.60
C LYS A 26 9.94 -11.22 5.09
N LEU A 27 10.24 -10.03 4.57
CA LEU A 27 10.31 -9.75 3.14
C LEU A 27 11.74 -9.57 2.62
N LYS A 28 12.76 -9.78 3.47
CA LYS A 28 14.17 -9.58 3.12
C LYS A 28 14.58 -10.27 1.82
N SER A 29 14.26 -11.55 1.71
CA SER A 29 14.62 -12.36 0.53
C SER A 29 13.99 -11.80 -0.77
N PHE A 30 12.75 -11.33 -0.70
CA PHE A 30 12.07 -10.70 -1.84
C PHE A 30 12.67 -9.34 -2.16
N LEU A 31 12.78 -8.48 -1.15
CA LEU A 31 13.22 -7.09 -1.31
C LEU A 31 14.66 -6.97 -1.79
N GLN A 32 15.53 -7.91 -1.40
CA GLN A 32 16.92 -7.96 -1.83
C GLN A 32 17.15 -8.89 -3.03
N GLY A 33 16.12 -9.63 -3.44
CA GLY A 33 16.16 -10.59 -4.54
C GLY A 33 15.96 -9.97 -5.94
N THR A 34 16.13 -10.80 -6.95
CA THR A 34 15.98 -10.43 -8.37
C THR A 34 14.55 -10.10 -8.78
N GLU A 35 13.55 -10.55 -8.03
CA GLU A 35 12.15 -10.18 -8.29
C GLU A 35 11.91 -8.68 -8.07
N MET A 36 12.50 -8.11 -7.01
CA MET A 36 12.43 -6.67 -6.77
C MET A 36 13.20 -5.88 -7.83
N ASP A 37 14.34 -6.41 -8.30
CA ASP A 37 15.10 -5.80 -9.39
C ASP A 37 14.23 -5.66 -10.65
N LYS A 38 13.54 -6.73 -11.07
CA LYS A 38 12.62 -6.71 -12.23
C LYS A 38 11.50 -5.68 -12.09
N ILE A 39 10.93 -5.56 -10.87
CA ILE A 39 9.89 -4.55 -10.60
C ILE A 39 10.45 -3.15 -10.80
N LEU A 40 11.60 -2.85 -10.20
CA LEU A 40 12.23 -1.53 -10.29
C LEU A 40 12.67 -1.20 -11.72
N GLU A 41 13.20 -2.18 -12.46
CA GLU A 41 13.56 -2.01 -13.88
C GLU A 41 12.36 -1.63 -14.75
N ILE A 42 11.20 -2.29 -14.54
CA ILE A 42 9.97 -1.97 -15.27
C ILE A 42 9.48 -0.56 -14.92
N LEU A 43 9.44 -0.20 -13.64
CA LEU A 43 9.00 1.13 -13.20
C LEU A 43 9.95 2.23 -13.70
N LEU A 44 11.26 1.98 -13.70
CA LEU A 44 12.26 2.89 -14.24
C LEU A 44 12.09 3.06 -15.75
N LYS A 45 11.92 1.96 -16.49
CA LYS A 45 11.68 2.00 -17.93
C LYS A 45 10.43 2.81 -18.27
N GLU A 46 9.34 2.61 -17.56
CA GLU A 46 8.12 3.41 -17.73
C GLU A 46 8.39 4.90 -17.50
N ALA A 47 9.13 5.24 -16.44
CA ALA A 47 9.49 6.63 -16.15
C ALA A 47 10.37 7.24 -17.26
N MET A 48 11.31 6.48 -17.80
CA MET A 48 12.15 6.92 -18.94
C MET A 48 11.33 7.10 -20.22
N ASP A 49 10.29 6.30 -20.43
CA ASP A 49 9.32 6.42 -21.53
C ASP A 49 8.32 7.57 -21.32
N GLY A 50 8.49 8.39 -20.28
CA GLY A 50 7.63 9.52 -19.95
C GLY A 50 6.30 9.13 -19.31
N LYS A 51 6.11 7.85 -18.98
CA LYS A 51 4.94 7.37 -18.23
C LYS A 51 5.10 7.67 -16.73
N ARG A 52 4.02 8.02 -16.11
CA ARG A 52 4.00 8.31 -14.66
C ARG A 52 3.16 7.26 -13.95
N PHE A 53 3.59 6.87 -12.76
CA PHE A 53 2.85 5.99 -11.87
C PHE A 53 2.57 6.66 -10.52
N THR A 54 1.66 6.11 -9.76
CA THR A 54 1.24 6.55 -8.44
C THR A 54 1.20 5.35 -7.48
N PRO A 55 1.48 5.49 -6.18
CA PRO A 55 1.97 6.68 -5.50
C PRO A 55 3.44 6.99 -5.82
N PRO A 56 3.99 8.14 -5.39
CA PRO A 56 5.42 8.42 -5.45
C PRO A 56 6.25 7.34 -4.75
N VAL A 57 7.48 7.08 -5.23
CA VAL A 57 8.36 5.99 -4.75
C VAL A 57 8.47 5.92 -3.23
N LYS A 58 8.57 7.06 -2.55
CA LYS A 58 8.68 7.16 -1.08
C LYS A 58 7.44 6.62 -0.32
N TYR A 59 6.33 6.39 -1.02
CA TYR A 59 5.09 5.91 -0.44
C TYR A 59 4.72 4.48 -0.86
N ILE A 60 5.52 3.84 -1.73
CA ILE A 60 5.21 2.50 -2.23
C ILE A 60 4.97 1.51 -1.08
N PHE A 61 5.81 1.53 -0.04
CA PHE A 61 5.69 0.62 1.12
C PHE A 61 5.11 1.30 2.36
N ARG A 62 4.40 2.43 2.23
CA ARG A 62 3.83 3.13 3.37
C ARG A 62 2.89 2.24 4.19
N ALA A 63 2.10 1.37 3.57
CA ALA A 63 1.21 0.45 4.28
C ALA A 63 1.99 -0.45 5.26
N LEU A 64 3.08 -1.04 4.80
CA LEU A 64 3.96 -1.89 5.62
C LEU A 64 4.71 -1.08 6.68
N LYS A 65 5.14 0.13 6.33
CA LYS A 65 5.84 1.02 7.25
C LYS A 65 4.95 1.52 8.38
N SER A 66 3.69 1.84 8.08
CA SER A 66 2.74 2.40 9.05
C SER A 66 2.08 1.36 9.94
N CYS A 67 2.00 0.10 9.49
CA CYS A 67 1.45 -1.00 10.28
C CYS A 67 2.51 -2.09 10.44
N HIS A 68 3.15 -2.13 11.61
CA HIS A 68 4.19 -3.10 11.93
C HIS A 68 3.64 -4.54 11.91
N PHE A 69 4.43 -5.49 11.43
CA PHE A 69 4.04 -6.89 11.29
C PHE A 69 3.40 -7.46 12.56
N ASN A 70 4.09 -7.33 13.71
CA ASN A 70 3.64 -7.87 15.00
C ASN A 70 2.46 -7.09 15.63
N LYS A 71 2.09 -5.94 15.06
CA LYS A 71 0.93 -5.16 15.51
C LYS A 71 -0.29 -5.34 14.62
N THR A 72 -0.15 -6.03 13.50
CA THR A 72 -1.23 -6.26 12.55
C THR A 72 -2.32 -7.12 13.21
N ARG A 73 -3.56 -6.66 13.15
CA ARG A 73 -4.77 -7.32 13.65
C ARG A 73 -5.83 -7.48 12.57
N VAL A 74 -5.92 -6.50 11.68
CA VAL A 74 -6.87 -6.48 10.57
C VAL A 74 -6.11 -6.19 9.30
N VAL A 75 -6.42 -6.91 8.23
CA VAL A 75 -5.86 -6.70 6.90
C VAL A 75 -6.99 -6.32 5.96
N ILE A 76 -7.00 -5.06 5.50
CA ILE A 76 -7.96 -4.58 4.51
C ILE A 76 -7.25 -4.54 3.16
N ILE A 77 -7.79 -5.28 2.19
CA ILE A 77 -7.18 -5.42 0.87
C ILE A 77 -8.06 -4.73 -0.18
N GLY A 78 -7.48 -3.71 -0.82
CA GLY A 78 -8.01 -3.04 -2.00
C GLY A 78 -7.35 -3.53 -3.29
N GLN A 79 -7.76 -2.96 -4.42
CA GLN A 79 -7.26 -3.36 -5.73
C GLN A 79 -5.89 -2.76 -6.02
N ASP A 80 -5.81 -1.44 -6.18
CA ASP A 80 -4.63 -0.67 -6.55
C ASP A 80 -4.76 0.79 -6.07
N PRO A 81 -3.66 1.54 -6.05
CA PRO A 81 -3.70 2.95 -5.68
C PRO A 81 -4.64 3.77 -6.58
N TYR A 82 -5.19 4.84 -6.05
CA TYR A 82 -5.94 5.81 -6.86
C TYR A 82 -5.10 6.29 -8.04
N PRO A 83 -5.60 6.20 -9.29
CA PRO A 83 -4.80 6.48 -10.49
C PRO A 83 -4.65 7.96 -10.79
N GLN A 84 -5.22 8.86 -9.99
CA GLN A 84 -5.09 10.28 -10.15
C GLN A 84 -3.76 10.79 -9.58
N ILE A 85 -3.26 11.89 -10.15
CA ILE A 85 -2.03 12.55 -9.68
C ILE A 85 -2.26 13.08 -8.26
N ASP A 86 -1.27 12.85 -7.37
CA ASP A 86 -1.22 13.37 -6.00
C ASP A 86 -2.43 12.98 -5.12
N VAL A 87 -3.08 11.84 -5.42
CA VAL A 87 -4.17 11.30 -4.61
C VAL A 87 -3.71 10.15 -3.74
N ALA A 88 -3.16 9.09 -4.33
CA ALA A 88 -2.70 7.94 -3.59
C ALA A 88 -1.49 8.28 -2.70
N ASP A 89 -1.53 7.85 -1.46
CA ASP A 89 -0.52 8.11 -0.44
C ASP A 89 0.14 6.83 0.09
N GLY A 90 -0.13 5.67 -0.53
CA GLY A 90 0.48 4.38 -0.22
C GLY A 90 -0.29 3.51 0.77
N LEU A 91 -1.35 4.01 1.40
CA LEU A 91 -2.32 3.19 2.15
C LEU A 91 -3.52 2.91 1.26
N ALA A 92 -4.05 1.68 1.28
CA ALA A 92 -5.28 1.38 0.54
C ALA A 92 -6.44 2.26 1.03
N PHE A 93 -7.23 2.78 0.09
CA PHE A 93 -8.37 3.68 0.32
C PHE A 93 -8.02 5.05 0.92
N SER A 94 -6.82 5.28 1.39
CA SER A 94 -6.35 6.54 1.92
C SER A 94 -6.01 7.54 0.82
N CYS A 95 -6.16 8.82 1.13
CA CYS A 95 -5.91 9.91 0.20
C CYS A 95 -5.22 11.07 0.94
N SER A 96 -4.12 11.57 0.38
CA SER A 96 -3.41 12.74 0.92
C SER A 96 -4.21 14.06 0.77
N ARG A 97 -5.18 14.07 -0.14
CA ARG A 97 -6.05 15.24 -0.39
C ARG A 97 -7.19 15.30 0.63
N GLN A 98 -7.43 16.50 1.18
CA GLN A 98 -8.51 16.74 2.13
C GLN A 98 -9.67 17.54 1.52
N ASP A 99 -9.48 18.11 0.34
CA ASP A 99 -10.50 18.91 -0.38
C ASP A 99 -11.60 18.05 -1.02
N ARG A 100 -11.33 16.77 -1.19
CA ARG A 100 -12.25 15.79 -1.80
C ARG A 100 -12.00 14.39 -1.23
N THR A 101 -13.05 13.71 -0.86
CA THR A 101 -13.01 12.30 -0.46
C THR A 101 -13.29 11.42 -1.67
N GLU A 102 -12.44 10.43 -1.89
CA GLU A 102 -12.59 9.45 -2.97
C GLU A 102 -13.79 8.52 -2.72
N VAL A 103 -14.48 8.11 -3.79
CA VAL A 103 -15.78 7.41 -3.71
C VAL A 103 -15.72 6.14 -2.84
N SER A 104 -14.68 5.33 -2.96
CA SER A 104 -14.55 4.12 -2.15
C SER A 104 -14.42 4.45 -0.66
N LEU A 105 -13.68 5.49 -0.31
CA LEU A 105 -13.56 5.95 1.07
C LEU A 105 -14.87 6.54 1.59
N GLN A 106 -15.64 7.25 0.75
CA GLN A 106 -16.98 7.74 1.14
C GLN A 106 -17.89 6.60 1.57
N TYR A 107 -17.91 5.49 0.81
CA TYR A 107 -18.70 4.31 1.18
C TYR A 107 -18.24 3.69 2.51
N MET A 108 -16.95 3.59 2.75
CA MET A 108 -16.42 3.07 4.02
C MET A 108 -16.81 3.98 5.19
N GLN A 109 -16.62 5.27 5.04
CA GLN A 109 -17.01 6.27 6.05
C GLN A 109 -18.52 6.25 6.32
N LYS A 110 -19.33 6.16 5.26
CA LYS A 110 -20.79 6.03 5.41
C LYS A 110 -21.16 4.77 6.18
N CYS A 111 -20.56 3.63 5.87
CA CYS A 111 -20.80 2.38 6.59
C CYS A 111 -20.52 2.52 8.09
N ILE A 112 -19.41 3.16 8.46
CA ILE A 112 -19.06 3.46 9.85
C ILE A 112 -20.12 4.36 10.49
N MET A 113 -20.55 5.41 9.79
CA MET A 113 -21.56 6.34 10.29
C MET A 113 -22.93 5.68 10.49
N ASP A 114 -23.26 4.69 9.67
CA ASP A 114 -24.54 4.00 9.76
C ASP A 114 -24.55 2.89 10.84
N THR A 115 -23.38 2.32 11.18
CA THR A 115 -23.29 1.13 12.03
C THR A 115 -22.66 1.36 13.40
N VAL A 116 -21.78 2.37 13.54
CA VAL A 116 -21.11 2.67 14.81
C VAL A 116 -21.92 3.69 15.62
N PRO A 117 -22.22 3.47 16.91
CA PRO A 117 -22.88 4.44 17.76
C PRO A 117 -22.15 5.79 17.77
N GLN A 118 -22.88 6.89 17.93
CA GLN A 118 -22.31 8.24 17.81
C GLN A 118 -21.20 8.50 18.83
N GLU A 119 -21.35 7.99 20.04
CA GLU A 119 -20.41 8.08 21.15
C GLU A 119 -19.07 7.39 20.88
N ASP A 120 -19.08 6.34 20.03
CA ASP A 120 -17.90 5.55 19.69
C ASP A 120 -17.22 6.04 18.40
N ARG A 121 -17.81 7.03 17.71
CA ARG A 121 -17.24 7.56 16.47
C ARG A 121 -16.06 8.46 16.75
N ALA A 122 -15.03 8.35 15.91
CA ALA A 122 -13.94 9.31 15.98
C ALA A 122 -14.44 10.73 15.67
N PRO A 123 -13.96 11.74 16.40
CA PRO A 123 -14.46 13.13 16.29
C PRO A 123 -14.18 13.77 14.93
N VAL A 124 -13.19 13.29 14.20
CA VAL A 124 -12.80 13.82 12.89
C VAL A 124 -12.68 12.68 11.88
N GLN A 125 -13.42 12.80 10.78
CA GLN A 125 -13.19 11.96 9.60
C GLN A 125 -12.08 12.59 8.77
N SER A 126 -11.01 11.83 8.55
CA SER A 126 -9.89 12.21 7.69
C SER A 126 -9.84 11.33 6.45
N ASN A 127 -9.41 11.89 5.34
CA ASN A 127 -9.09 11.11 4.15
C ASN A 127 -7.75 10.38 4.29
N ASP A 128 -6.85 10.84 5.18
CA ASP A 128 -5.65 10.12 5.58
C ASP A 128 -6.00 9.08 6.66
N LEU A 129 -5.77 7.81 6.32
CA LEU A 129 -6.08 6.66 7.18
C LEU A 129 -4.90 6.20 8.04
N SER A 130 -3.85 7.01 8.22
CA SER A 130 -2.71 6.69 9.11
C SER A 130 -3.16 6.26 10.50
N ARG A 131 -4.19 6.91 11.04
CA ARG A 131 -4.77 6.56 12.34
C ARG A 131 -5.33 5.14 12.41
N TRP A 132 -5.77 4.58 11.27
CA TRP A 132 -6.19 3.18 11.22
C TRP A 132 -4.98 2.26 11.24
N ALA A 133 -3.94 2.59 10.48
CA ALA A 133 -2.69 1.84 10.48
C ALA A 133 -2.04 1.81 11.88
N ASP A 134 -2.06 2.91 12.61
CA ASP A 134 -1.55 3.02 13.98
C ASP A 134 -2.26 2.07 14.97
N GLN A 135 -3.51 1.67 14.66
CA GLN A 135 -4.30 0.72 15.44
C GLN A 135 -4.10 -0.74 15.03
N GLY A 136 -3.18 -1.02 14.12
CA GLY A 136 -2.91 -2.38 13.63
C GLY A 136 -3.80 -2.81 12.46
N ILE A 137 -4.36 -1.86 11.70
CA ILE A 137 -5.09 -2.13 10.46
C ILE A 137 -4.12 -1.97 9.29
N LEU A 138 -3.71 -3.08 8.68
CA LEU A 138 -2.89 -3.08 7.48
C LEU A 138 -3.75 -2.76 6.25
N LEU A 139 -3.57 -1.56 5.71
CA LEU A 139 -4.30 -1.04 4.55
C LEU A 139 -3.51 -1.33 3.27
N LEU A 140 -3.75 -2.48 2.67
CA LEU A 140 -2.92 -3.04 1.60
C LEU A 140 -3.67 -3.05 0.27
N ASN A 141 -3.01 -2.68 -0.82
CA ASN A 141 -3.49 -2.90 -2.19
C ASN A 141 -2.85 -4.15 -2.79
N THR A 142 -3.57 -4.87 -3.67
CA THR A 142 -2.99 -6.01 -4.43
C THR A 142 -1.86 -5.59 -5.36
N ALA A 143 -1.81 -4.31 -5.76
CA ALA A 143 -0.69 -3.69 -6.45
C ALA A 143 -0.23 -2.44 -5.69
N PHE A 144 1.08 -2.28 -5.50
CA PHE A 144 1.65 -1.14 -4.77
C PHE A 144 1.77 0.12 -5.62
N THR A 145 1.66 -0.03 -6.94
CA THR A 145 1.67 1.09 -7.90
C THR A 145 0.66 0.85 -9.01
N THR A 146 0.25 1.92 -9.69
CA THR A 146 -0.51 1.86 -10.95
C THR A 146 -0.13 3.04 -11.84
N SER A 147 -0.25 2.90 -13.17
CA SER A 147 0.01 4.02 -14.09
C SER A 147 -1.07 5.10 -13.92
N ILE A 148 -0.67 6.37 -14.01
CA ILE A 148 -1.59 7.51 -13.94
C ILE A 148 -2.71 7.34 -14.99
N GLY A 149 -3.96 7.46 -14.54
CA GLY A 149 -5.16 7.34 -15.37
C GLY A 149 -5.51 5.91 -15.82
N LYS A 150 -4.74 4.89 -15.43
CA LYS A 150 -4.93 3.50 -15.88
C LYS A 150 -4.90 2.51 -14.72
N PRO A 151 -6.01 2.35 -13.98
CA PRO A 151 -6.06 1.42 -12.87
C PRO A 151 -5.81 -0.04 -13.32
N GLY A 152 -5.20 -0.83 -12.45
CA GLY A 152 -4.94 -2.26 -12.68
C GLY A 152 -3.70 -2.58 -13.52
N THR A 153 -2.95 -1.60 -14.01
CA THR A 153 -1.81 -1.83 -14.93
C THR A 153 -0.65 -2.60 -14.31
N HIS A 154 -0.44 -2.49 -12.99
CA HIS A 154 0.69 -3.11 -12.31
C HIS A 154 0.30 -4.32 -11.43
N GLN A 155 -0.93 -4.85 -11.55
CA GLN A 155 -1.38 -5.99 -10.73
C GLN A 155 -0.49 -7.21 -10.89
N ILE A 156 -0.13 -7.56 -12.13
CA ILE A 156 0.75 -8.71 -12.40
C ILE A 156 2.16 -8.45 -11.87
N LEU A 157 2.63 -7.21 -12.00
CA LEU A 157 3.96 -6.79 -11.56
C LEU A 157 4.16 -7.03 -10.04
N TRP A 158 3.15 -6.73 -9.22
CA TRP A 158 3.23 -6.82 -7.77
C TRP A 158 2.73 -8.14 -7.18
N ARG A 159 2.25 -9.08 -8.03
CA ARG A 159 1.63 -10.33 -7.58
C ARG A 159 2.50 -11.14 -6.64
N ASN A 160 3.78 -11.33 -6.99
CA ASN A 160 4.70 -12.13 -6.17
C ASN A 160 4.99 -11.46 -4.82
N MET A 161 5.06 -10.12 -4.78
CA MET A 161 5.18 -9.38 -3.51
C MET A 161 3.97 -9.64 -2.61
N MET A 162 2.75 -9.60 -3.17
CA MET A 162 1.53 -9.91 -2.42
C MET A 162 1.53 -11.33 -1.88
N VAL A 163 1.94 -12.31 -2.66
CA VAL A 163 2.06 -13.71 -2.19
C VAL A 163 3.00 -13.78 -0.98
N ASN A 164 4.19 -13.16 -1.06
CA ASN A 164 5.13 -13.16 0.07
C ASN A 164 4.58 -12.48 1.33
N ILE A 165 3.80 -11.39 1.17
CA ILE A 165 3.15 -10.73 2.30
C ILE A 165 2.09 -11.62 2.93
N LEU A 166 1.21 -12.23 2.11
CA LEU A 166 0.15 -13.10 2.59
C LEU A 166 0.74 -14.36 3.26
N ASP A 167 1.77 -14.96 2.69
CA ASP A 167 2.49 -16.08 3.29
C ASP A 167 3.08 -15.70 4.66
N ALA A 168 3.70 -14.53 4.76
CA ALA A 168 4.22 -14.05 6.04
C ALA A 168 3.08 -13.86 7.08
N LEU A 169 1.93 -13.35 6.67
CA LEU A 169 0.76 -13.13 7.54
C LEU A 169 0.10 -14.44 8.00
N VAL A 170 0.12 -15.49 7.19
CA VAL A 170 -0.39 -16.83 7.57
C VAL A 170 0.38 -17.39 8.78
N TRP A 171 1.65 -17.07 8.88
CA TRP A 171 2.51 -17.52 10.00
C TRP A 171 2.58 -16.51 11.15
N ASN A 172 1.68 -15.53 11.18
CA ASN A 172 1.53 -14.65 12.33
C ASN A 172 0.95 -15.45 13.51
N SER A 173 1.50 -15.26 14.70
CA SER A 173 1.05 -15.96 15.92
C SER A 173 -0.35 -15.57 16.37
N ASP A 174 -0.78 -14.35 16.03
CA ASP A 174 -2.09 -13.82 16.42
C ASP A 174 -3.13 -14.03 15.31
N PRO A 175 -4.39 -14.31 15.65
CA PRO A 175 -5.46 -14.41 14.66
C PRO A 175 -5.71 -13.06 13.97
N LEU A 176 -5.81 -13.10 12.62
CA LEU A 176 -6.02 -11.93 11.79
C LEU A 176 -7.42 -11.92 11.18
N VAL A 177 -8.00 -10.73 11.08
CA VAL A 177 -9.24 -10.51 10.33
C VAL A 177 -8.88 -9.99 8.94
N TYR A 178 -9.35 -10.66 7.88
CA TYR A 178 -9.15 -10.24 6.51
C TYR A 178 -10.43 -9.65 5.93
N VAL A 179 -10.31 -8.48 5.31
CA VAL A 179 -11.40 -7.76 4.65
C VAL A 179 -11.01 -7.50 3.20
N PHE A 180 -11.69 -8.17 2.26
CA PHE A 180 -11.45 -8.03 0.82
C PHE A 180 -12.49 -7.09 0.22
N LEU A 181 -12.07 -5.93 -0.25
CA LEU A 181 -12.97 -4.92 -0.82
C LEU A 181 -12.82 -4.85 -2.35
N GLY A 182 -13.86 -5.32 -3.04
CA GLY A 182 -13.94 -5.38 -4.50
C GLY A 182 -13.54 -6.73 -5.09
N LYS A 183 -14.06 -7.01 -6.30
CA LYS A 183 -13.85 -8.29 -7.01
C LYS A 183 -12.40 -8.64 -7.32
N LYS A 184 -11.51 -7.66 -7.35
CA LYS A 184 -10.08 -7.85 -7.66
C LYS A 184 -9.23 -8.14 -6.43
N ALA A 185 -9.75 -7.87 -5.24
CA ALA A 185 -9.10 -8.20 -3.98
C ALA A 185 -9.46 -9.62 -3.48
N GLN A 186 -10.54 -10.18 -4.00
CA GLN A 186 -11.00 -11.56 -3.74
C GLN A 186 -10.26 -12.55 -4.64
#